data_03cae7c119fddf1dab9f29361edcef37
#
_entry.id   03cae7c119fddf1dab9f29361edcef37
#
_cell.length_a   1.000
_cell.length_b   1.000
_cell.length_c   1.000
_cell.angle_alpha   90.00
_cell.angle_beta   90.00
_cell.angle_gamma   90.00
#
_symmetry.space_group_name_H-M   'P 1'
#
loop_
_entity.id
_entity.type
_entity.pdbx_description
1 polymer ?
#
loop_
_entity_poly.entity_id
_entity_poly.type
_entity_poly.pdbx_seq_one_letter_code
_entity_poly.pdbx_strand_id
1 'polypeptide(L)'
;MKSYKTLIFIIVVIVLLAAVCLFFPSDGVPFLGRRLFFPTLKEVLSPEKSVSVDEKMRALEESIKMQAITDSINTARETARQDSIRFYKKFFTTHSARFYLPADDYSFFDTLFEAMEQCKTDSSIVHILHYGDSQIEEDRISSYIRQRLQKQFGGMGAGLLPVMQPIPSASVGQSASGAMERYIIAGMHQNRAPSNRYGILGQFAIMSGNGSISIRSQNYSRTQDNVKKWNVVRLFVGTNTTPLSATLISGKYSKTKSIDAPNSSPTALTWYLPSPTKQITINLTGNAELSAVSLDGHYGVNVDNIPIRGSSGTFFSQIDGNSISLTAKTLNVRLVMLEFGGNMMPSITQNNIQNYMDILARQINYFHKICPQAKVILIGPADMSTKIRGNLQT
;
A
#
# COMPACT_ATOMS: atom_id res chain seq x y z
N MET A 1 -46.96 68.72 -30.84
CA MET A 1 -45.71 68.31 -31.52
C MET A 1 -46.05 67.18 -32.51
N LYS A 2 -45.59 67.29 -33.76
CA LYS A 2 -45.95 66.30 -34.77
C LYS A 2 -45.28 64.95 -34.43
N SER A 3 -46.05 63.89 -34.36
CA SER A 3 -45.68 62.53 -33.94
C SER A 3 -44.32 62.00 -34.56
N TYR A 4 -44.01 62.44 -35.78
CA TYR A 4 -42.77 62.00 -36.44
C TYR A 4 -41.49 62.58 -35.81
N LYS A 5 -41.56 63.77 -35.14
CA LYS A 5 -40.41 64.38 -34.46
C LYS A 5 -40.03 63.58 -33.22
N THR A 6 -41.02 63.05 -32.54
CA THR A 6 -40.81 62.17 -31.38
C THR A 6 -40.21 60.84 -31.83
N LEU A 7 -40.66 60.28 -32.94
CA LEU A 7 -40.09 59.05 -33.50
C LEU A 7 -38.64 59.27 -33.93
N ILE A 8 -38.33 60.36 -34.64
CA ILE A 8 -36.95 60.69 -35.01
C ILE A 8 -36.07 60.84 -33.78
N PHE A 9 -36.54 61.53 -32.74
CA PHE A 9 -35.79 61.69 -31.51
C PHE A 9 -35.49 60.33 -30.85
N ILE A 10 -36.47 59.44 -30.76
CA ILE A 10 -36.26 58.07 -30.20
C ILE A 10 -35.23 57.29 -31.03
N ILE A 11 -35.34 57.33 -32.34
CA ILE A 11 -34.37 56.65 -33.23
C ILE A 11 -32.95 57.20 -33.03
N VAL A 12 -32.78 58.53 -32.95
CA VAL A 12 -31.50 59.17 -32.72
C VAL A 12 -30.88 58.72 -31.36
N VAL A 13 -31.72 58.67 -30.30
CA VAL A 13 -31.28 58.23 -28.98
C VAL A 13 -30.83 56.77 -29.03
N ILE A 14 -31.61 55.89 -29.70
CA ILE A 14 -31.24 54.45 -29.83
C ILE A 14 -29.91 54.30 -30.60
N VAL A 15 -29.72 55.06 -31.70
CA VAL A 15 -28.49 55.03 -32.49
C VAL A 15 -27.30 55.53 -31.66
N LEU A 16 -27.46 56.59 -30.89
CA LEU A 16 -26.42 57.09 -29.99
C LEU A 16 -26.07 56.09 -28.90
N LEU A 17 -27.06 55.42 -28.28
CA LEU A 17 -26.81 54.40 -27.29
C LEU A 17 -26.11 53.18 -27.91
N ALA A 18 -26.54 52.76 -29.10
CA ALA A 18 -25.85 51.67 -29.84
C ALA A 18 -24.41 52.06 -30.19
N ALA A 19 -24.13 53.28 -30.57
CA ALA A 19 -22.78 53.76 -30.81
C ALA A 19 -21.94 53.71 -29.52
N VAL A 20 -22.49 54.12 -28.39
CA VAL A 20 -21.81 53.97 -27.10
C VAL A 20 -21.51 52.52 -26.79
N CYS A 21 -22.47 51.59 -26.98
CA CYS A 21 -22.24 50.16 -26.80
C CYS A 21 -21.11 49.59 -27.70
N LEU A 22 -20.91 50.16 -28.90
CA LEU A 22 -19.90 49.68 -29.85
C LEU A 22 -18.51 50.24 -29.57
N PHE A 23 -18.42 51.51 -29.14
CA PHE A 23 -17.16 52.22 -29.04
C PHE A 23 -16.65 52.43 -27.60
N PHE A 24 -17.45 52.03 -26.58
CA PHE A 24 -17.02 52.13 -25.19
C PHE A 24 -15.97 51.05 -24.88
N PRO A 25 -14.83 51.39 -24.24
CA PRO A 25 -13.77 50.43 -23.95
C PRO A 25 -14.26 49.32 -23.02
N SER A 26 -13.94 48.07 -23.35
CA SER A 26 -14.29 46.89 -22.51
C SER A 26 -13.67 46.94 -21.11
N ASP A 27 -12.54 47.67 -20.98
CA ASP A 27 -11.82 47.80 -19.69
C ASP A 27 -12.37 48.93 -18.81
N GLY A 28 -13.46 49.60 -19.26
CA GLY A 28 -14.08 50.71 -18.58
C GLY A 28 -13.26 51.99 -18.60
N VAL A 29 -13.91 53.14 -18.41
CA VAL A 29 -13.27 54.46 -18.36
C VAL A 29 -13.11 54.90 -16.91
N PRO A 30 -11.91 55.37 -16.49
CA PRO A 30 -11.70 55.87 -15.14
C PRO A 30 -12.44 57.22 -14.95
N PHE A 31 -13.32 57.32 -13.96
CA PHE A 31 -14.05 58.52 -13.62
C PHE A 31 -14.19 58.63 -12.10
N LEU A 32 -13.74 59.77 -11.54
CA LEU A 32 -13.82 60.08 -10.10
C LEU A 32 -13.35 58.93 -9.17
N GLY A 33 -12.23 58.26 -9.49
CA GLY A 33 -11.67 57.18 -8.67
C GLY A 33 -12.37 55.82 -8.81
N ARG A 34 -13.36 55.71 -9.70
CA ARG A 34 -14.03 54.43 -10.06
C ARG A 34 -13.95 54.21 -11.56
N ARG A 35 -14.10 52.98 -12.01
CA ARG A 35 -14.25 52.64 -13.43
C ARG A 35 -15.71 52.56 -13.79
N LEU A 36 -16.13 53.31 -14.79
CA LEU A 36 -17.45 53.21 -15.39
C LEU A 36 -17.42 52.17 -16.50
N PHE A 37 -18.35 51.26 -16.45
CA PHE A 37 -18.57 50.25 -17.49
C PHE A 37 -19.90 50.53 -18.19
N PHE A 38 -19.93 50.27 -19.49
CA PHE A 38 -21.15 50.34 -20.27
C PHE A 38 -21.36 48.97 -20.96
N PRO A 39 -22.58 48.42 -21.00
CA PRO A 39 -22.80 47.10 -21.59
C PRO A 39 -22.45 47.10 -23.08
N THR A 40 -21.84 46.04 -23.54
CA THR A 40 -21.53 45.84 -24.96
C THR A 40 -22.81 45.52 -25.74
N LEU A 41 -22.83 45.77 -27.04
CA LEU A 41 -23.97 45.48 -27.91
C LEU A 41 -24.37 44.00 -27.83
N LYS A 42 -23.41 43.10 -27.64
CA LYS A 42 -23.62 41.67 -27.47
C LYS A 42 -24.36 41.38 -26.15
N GLU A 43 -24.04 42.02 -25.06
CA GLU A 43 -24.70 41.86 -23.76
C GLU A 43 -26.12 42.40 -23.78
N VAL A 44 -26.37 43.49 -24.51
CA VAL A 44 -27.71 44.09 -24.68
C VAL A 44 -28.60 43.24 -25.56
N LEU A 45 -28.09 42.66 -26.65
CA LEU A 45 -28.85 41.84 -27.60
C LEU A 45 -29.00 40.38 -27.19
N SER A 46 -28.13 39.90 -26.37
CA SER A 46 -28.15 38.56 -25.83
C SER A 46 -27.89 38.61 -24.32
N PRO A 47 -28.82 39.12 -23.52
CA PRO A 47 -28.64 39.10 -22.07
C PRO A 47 -28.44 37.67 -21.62
N GLU A 48 -27.29 37.36 -21.04
CA GLU A 48 -27.13 36.08 -20.33
C GLU A 48 -28.34 35.94 -19.39
N LYS A 49 -28.94 34.74 -19.39
CA LYS A 49 -30.05 34.45 -18.45
C LYS A 49 -29.50 34.77 -17.06
N SER A 50 -29.87 35.90 -16.51
CA SER A 50 -29.53 36.24 -15.13
C SER A 50 -30.14 35.14 -14.27
N VAL A 51 -29.30 34.31 -13.67
CA VAL A 51 -29.74 33.35 -12.65
C VAL A 51 -30.57 34.14 -11.66
N SER A 52 -31.82 33.74 -11.47
CA SER A 52 -32.79 34.51 -10.64
C SER A 52 -32.19 34.67 -9.24
N VAL A 53 -32.48 35.76 -8.58
CA VAL A 53 -32.04 36.01 -7.19
C VAL A 53 -32.42 34.84 -6.30
N ASP A 54 -33.60 34.22 -6.56
CA ASP A 54 -34.09 33.06 -5.83
C ASP A 54 -33.24 31.80 -6.07
N GLU A 55 -32.73 31.58 -7.28
CA GLU A 55 -31.81 30.47 -7.55
C GLU A 55 -30.47 30.67 -6.87
N LYS A 56 -29.95 31.88 -6.85
CA LYS A 56 -28.68 32.21 -6.11
C LYS A 56 -28.88 32.06 -4.60
N MET A 57 -30.03 32.47 -4.09
CA MET A 57 -30.36 32.29 -2.65
C MET A 57 -30.46 30.81 -2.29
N ARG A 58 -31.18 29.99 -3.09
CA ARG A 58 -31.24 28.53 -2.87
C ARG A 58 -29.88 27.86 -2.92
N ALA A 59 -29.06 28.18 -3.90
CA ALA A 59 -27.70 27.66 -4.01
C ALA A 59 -26.83 28.05 -2.80
N LEU A 60 -27.01 29.28 -2.28
CA LEU A 60 -26.32 29.72 -1.08
C LEU A 60 -26.82 28.98 0.17
N GLU A 61 -28.13 28.81 0.32
CA GLU A 61 -28.71 28.04 1.43
C GLU A 61 -28.25 26.57 1.41
N GLU A 62 -28.21 25.93 0.23
CA GLU A 62 -27.68 24.57 0.08
C GLU A 62 -26.20 24.50 0.45
N SER A 63 -25.40 25.47 0.02
CA SER A 63 -23.98 25.54 0.36
C SER A 63 -23.74 25.70 1.87
N ILE A 64 -24.54 26.54 2.53
CA ILE A 64 -24.46 26.71 3.99
C ILE A 64 -24.88 25.42 4.72
N LYS A 65 -25.94 24.72 4.25
CA LYS A 65 -26.33 23.43 4.81
C LYS A 65 -25.25 22.37 4.64
N MET A 66 -24.66 22.29 3.45
CA MET A 66 -23.56 21.34 3.19
C MET A 66 -22.33 21.66 4.04
N GLN A 67 -22.00 22.94 4.22
CA GLN A 67 -20.91 23.36 5.10
C GLN A 67 -21.19 22.96 6.55
N ALA A 68 -22.39 23.23 7.08
CA ALA A 68 -22.77 22.85 8.43
C ALA A 68 -22.74 21.33 8.66
N ILE A 69 -23.16 20.52 7.67
CA ILE A 69 -23.04 19.06 7.72
C ILE A 69 -21.57 18.64 7.74
N THR A 70 -20.74 19.23 6.89
CA THR A 70 -19.30 18.94 6.83
C THR A 70 -18.61 19.27 8.15
N ASP A 71 -18.92 20.42 8.73
CA ASP A 71 -18.35 20.85 10.01
C ASP A 71 -18.81 19.94 11.17
N SER A 72 -20.06 19.50 11.15
CA SER A 72 -20.58 18.51 12.11
C SER A 72 -19.86 17.17 12.01
N ILE A 73 -19.64 16.68 10.78
CA ILE A 73 -18.90 15.44 10.54
C ILE A 73 -17.45 15.57 11.02
N ASN A 74 -16.80 16.68 10.72
CA ASN A 74 -15.41 16.94 11.14
C ASN A 74 -15.29 17.02 12.67
N THR A 75 -16.23 17.69 13.32
CA THR A 75 -16.31 17.77 14.79
C THR A 75 -16.51 16.39 15.41
N ALA A 76 -17.43 15.58 14.88
CA ALA A 76 -17.65 14.22 15.35
C ALA A 76 -16.44 13.33 15.15
N ARG A 77 -15.73 13.45 14.03
CA ARG A 77 -14.47 12.74 13.78
C ARG A 77 -13.38 13.13 14.76
N GLU A 78 -13.19 14.41 15.01
CA GLU A 78 -12.17 14.88 15.96
C GLU A 78 -12.51 14.46 17.39
N THR A 79 -13.77 14.50 17.81
CA THR A 79 -14.21 13.99 19.11
C THR A 79 -13.89 12.50 19.24
N ALA A 80 -14.26 11.69 18.24
CA ALA A 80 -13.97 10.25 18.22
C ALA A 80 -12.46 9.97 18.24
N ARG A 81 -11.67 10.79 17.55
CA ARG A 81 -10.20 10.73 17.59
C ARG A 81 -9.67 11.00 18.98
N GLN A 82 -10.12 12.06 19.65
CA GLN A 82 -9.68 12.40 21.00
C GLN A 82 -10.08 11.34 22.03
N ASP A 83 -11.27 10.76 21.91
CA ASP A 83 -11.71 9.67 22.77
C ASP A 83 -10.87 8.42 22.56
N SER A 84 -10.50 8.11 21.30
CA SER A 84 -9.58 7.01 20.99
C SER A 84 -8.20 7.24 21.57
N ILE A 85 -7.64 8.45 21.45
CA ILE A 85 -6.34 8.81 22.06
C ILE A 85 -6.40 8.65 23.58
N ARG A 86 -7.49 9.11 24.23
CA ARG A 86 -7.68 8.98 25.67
C ARG A 86 -7.76 7.51 26.10
N PHE A 87 -8.54 6.72 25.35
CA PHE A 87 -8.66 5.28 25.58
C PHE A 87 -7.31 4.57 25.47
N TYR A 88 -6.56 4.78 24.39
CA TYR A 88 -5.26 4.12 24.19
C TYR A 88 -4.20 4.61 25.18
N LYS A 89 -4.16 5.89 25.51
CA LYS A 89 -3.28 6.37 26.59
C LYS A 89 -3.53 5.63 27.90
N LYS A 90 -4.80 5.48 28.30
CA LYS A 90 -5.17 4.71 29.49
C LYS A 90 -4.82 3.23 29.34
N PHE A 91 -5.12 2.64 28.17
CA PHE A 91 -4.81 1.24 27.88
C PHE A 91 -3.31 0.97 28.04
N PHE A 92 -2.44 1.76 27.41
CA PHE A 92 -1.00 1.57 27.46
C PHE A 92 -0.39 1.84 28.86
N THR A 93 -1.04 2.62 29.71
CA THR A 93 -0.57 2.79 31.11
C THR A 93 -0.95 1.61 31.99
N THR A 94 -2.00 0.86 31.66
CA THR A 94 -2.54 -0.24 32.48
C THR A 94 -2.18 -1.63 31.98
N HIS A 95 -1.66 -1.75 30.75
CA HIS A 95 -1.30 -3.03 30.12
C HIS A 95 0.20 -3.14 29.92
N SER A 96 0.74 -4.36 29.96
CA SER A 96 2.17 -4.65 29.78
C SER A 96 2.66 -4.43 28.34
N ALA A 97 1.75 -4.57 27.35
CA ALA A 97 2.08 -4.32 25.94
C ALA A 97 2.27 -2.81 25.70
N ARG A 98 3.50 -2.38 25.46
CA ARG A 98 3.85 -0.97 25.22
C ARG A 98 4.59 -0.82 23.89
N PHE A 99 4.35 0.30 23.22
CA PHE A 99 5.24 0.78 22.17
C PHE A 99 6.33 1.64 22.82
N TYR A 100 7.58 1.31 22.52
CA TYR A 100 8.74 2.13 22.83
C TYR A 100 9.14 2.85 21.55
N LEU A 101 8.89 4.15 21.49
CA LEU A 101 9.19 4.97 20.34
C LEU A 101 10.60 5.56 20.46
N PRO A 102 11.33 5.73 19.34
CA PRO A 102 12.62 6.42 19.36
C PRO A 102 12.45 7.83 19.94
N ALA A 103 13.21 8.16 21.00
CA ALA A 103 13.14 9.46 21.69
C ALA A 103 11.73 9.89 22.13
N ASP A 104 10.82 8.92 22.39
CA ASP A 104 9.40 9.16 22.70
C ASP A 104 8.67 10.00 21.63
N ASP A 105 9.14 9.97 20.40
CA ASP A 105 8.57 10.71 19.25
C ASP A 105 7.28 10.05 18.74
N TYR A 106 6.14 10.61 19.09
CA TYR A 106 4.82 10.16 18.66
C TYR A 106 4.54 10.39 17.16
N SER A 107 5.32 11.25 16.48
CA SER A 107 5.23 11.47 15.03
C SER A 107 5.94 10.39 14.21
N PHE A 108 6.62 9.45 14.87
CA PHE A 108 7.41 8.41 14.19
C PHE A 108 6.68 7.68 13.09
N PHE A 109 5.37 7.47 13.20
CA PHE A 109 4.54 6.78 12.23
C PHE A 109 3.75 7.69 11.28
N ASP A 110 3.83 9.01 11.41
CA ASP A 110 2.99 9.93 10.62
C ASP A 110 3.14 9.70 9.12
N THR A 111 4.37 9.59 8.62
CA THR A 111 4.64 9.33 7.20
C THR A 111 4.10 7.98 6.71
N LEU A 112 4.00 6.97 7.59
CA LEU A 112 3.37 5.69 7.26
C LEU A 112 1.86 5.85 7.14
N PHE A 113 1.22 6.53 8.10
CA PHE A 113 -0.23 6.74 8.08
C PHE A 113 -0.64 7.63 6.92
N GLU A 114 0.10 8.70 6.63
CA GLU A 114 -0.10 9.54 5.44
C GLU A 114 -0.06 8.71 4.15
N ALA A 115 0.96 7.85 3.98
CA ALA A 115 1.06 6.99 2.81
C ALA A 115 -0.13 6.01 2.71
N MET A 116 -0.63 5.45 3.83
CA MET A 116 -1.81 4.59 3.85
C MET A 116 -3.10 5.35 3.50
N GLU A 117 -3.26 6.58 3.98
CA GLU A 117 -4.44 7.40 3.66
C GLU A 117 -4.45 7.83 2.20
N GLN A 118 -3.29 8.16 1.63
CA GLN A 118 -3.15 8.56 0.23
C GLN A 118 -3.45 7.44 -0.76
N CYS A 119 -3.33 6.17 -0.39
CA CYS A 119 -3.57 5.03 -1.28
C CYS A 119 -4.89 5.10 -2.05
N LYS A 120 -5.94 5.66 -1.44
CA LYS A 120 -7.27 5.76 -2.08
C LYS A 120 -7.35 6.86 -3.13
N THR A 121 -6.53 7.89 -3.01
CA THR A 121 -6.58 9.08 -3.86
C THR A 121 -5.59 9.00 -5.01
N ASP A 122 -4.41 8.44 -4.78
CA ASP A 122 -3.34 8.34 -5.77
C ASP A 122 -3.23 6.96 -6.45
N SER A 123 -4.16 6.05 -6.11
CA SER A 123 -4.18 4.68 -6.62
C SER A 123 -2.86 3.93 -6.38
N SER A 124 -2.18 4.23 -5.27
CA SER A 124 -0.96 3.55 -4.86
C SER A 124 -1.25 2.36 -3.93
N ILE A 125 -0.24 1.52 -3.77
CA ILE A 125 -0.28 0.43 -2.80
C ILE A 125 0.82 0.64 -1.77
N VAL A 126 0.53 0.28 -0.51
CA VAL A 126 1.51 0.23 0.58
C VAL A 126 1.62 -1.18 1.08
N HIS A 127 2.84 -1.70 1.16
CA HIS A 127 3.14 -2.99 1.77
C HIS A 127 3.77 -2.83 3.15
N ILE A 128 3.37 -3.73 4.04
CA ILE A 128 3.93 -3.95 5.37
C ILE A 128 4.50 -5.36 5.39
N LEU A 129 5.81 -5.48 5.55
CA LEU A 129 6.47 -6.79 5.67
C LEU A 129 6.38 -7.27 7.11
N HIS A 130 5.75 -8.41 7.34
CA HIS A 130 5.69 -9.04 8.66
C HIS A 130 6.56 -10.30 8.65
N TYR A 131 7.80 -10.13 9.08
CA TYR A 131 8.72 -11.23 9.31
C TYR A 131 8.56 -11.79 10.70
N GLY A 132 8.61 -13.09 10.83
CA GLY A 132 8.60 -13.78 12.11
C GLY A 132 9.04 -15.23 12.01
N ASP A 133 9.00 -15.91 13.12
CA ASP A 133 9.28 -17.35 13.19
C ASP A 133 8.03 -18.21 12.92
N SER A 134 7.93 -19.38 13.53
CA SER A 134 6.77 -20.26 13.38
C SER A 134 5.48 -19.71 14.03
N GLN A 135 5.56 -18.64 14.83
CA GLN A 135 4.36 -18.06 15.47
C GLN A 135 3.44 -17.39 14.44
N ILE A 136 4.00 -16.80 13.38
CA ILE A 136 3.21 -16.16 12.33
C ILE A 136 2.84 -17.09 11.17
N GLU A 137 3.24 -18.37 11.19
CA GLU A 137 2.92 -19.33 10.14
C GLU A 137 1.42 -19.44 9.88
N GLU A 138 1.06 -19.98 8.72
CA GLU A 138 -0.33 -20.11 8.24
C GLU A 138 -1.09 -18.78 8.09
N ASP A 139 -0.38 -17.67 8.09
CA ASP A 139 -0.98 -16.31 8.01
C ASP A 139 -1.89 -15.97 9.21
N ARG A 140 -1.66 -16.59 10.38
CA ARG A 140 -2.59 -16.53 11.52
C ARG A 140 -2.62 -15.17 12.21
N ILE A 141 -1.50 -14.42 12.25
CA ILE A 141 -1.41 -13.09 12.85
C ILE A 141 -1.53 -12.02 11.76
N SER A 142 -0.72 -12.13 10.71
CA SER A 142 -0.67 -11.16 9.62
C SER A 142 -2.03 -10.98 8.92
N SER A 143 -2.83 -12.04 8.78
CA SER A 143 -4.16 -11.95 8.17
C SER A 143 -5.11 -11.05 8.96
N TYR A 144 -5.04 -11.07 10.29
CA TYR A 144 -5.87 -10.21 11.13
C TYR A 144 -5.46 -8.73 10.99
N ILE A 145 -4.17 -8.44 11.02
CA ILE A 145 -3.64 -7.08 10.84
C ILE A 145 -4.02 -6.58 9.43
N ARG A 146 -3.79 -7.40 8.40
CA ARG A 146 -4.16 -7.11 7.01
C ARG A 146 -5.64 -6.77 6.86
N GLN A 147 -6.52 -7.57 7.45
CA GLN A 147 -7.96 -7.32 7.41
C GLN A 147 -8.33 -5.96 8.01
N ARG A 148 -7.77 -5.63 9.16
CA ARG A 148 -8.07 -4.37 9.85
C ARG A 148 -7.62 -3.17 9.01
N LEU A 149 -6.42 -3.22 8.45
CA LEU A 149 -5.88 -2.16 7.61
C LEU A 149 -6.62 -2.07 6.27
N GLN A 150 -6.90 -3.18 5.60
CA GLN A 150 -7.65 -3.18 4.35
C GLN A 150 -9.09 -2.68 4.52
N LYS A 151 -9.73 -2.94 5.67
CA LYS A 151 -11.05 -2.37 5.98
C LYS A 151 -11.01 -0.84 6.06
N GLN A 152 -9.93 -0.28 6.58
CA GLN A 152 -9.79 1.16 6.78
C GLN A 152 -9.27 1.88 5.53
N PHE A 153 -8.21 1.34 4.92
CA PHE A 153 -7.45 2.01 3.85
C PHE A 153 -7.71 1.43 2.46
N GLY A 154 -8.50 0.38 2.35
CA GLY A 154 -8.69 -0.37 1.11
C GLY A 154 -7.56 -1.37 0.89
N GLY A 155 -7.64 -2.07 -0.23
CA GLY A 155 -6.69 -3.12 -0.62
C GLY A 155 -7.36 -4.47 -0.81
N MET A 156 -6.66 -5.39 -1.45
CA MET A 156 -7.08 -6.78 -1.64
C MET A 156 -5.86 -7.67 -1.91
N GLY A 157 -6.10 -8.99 -1.85
CA GLY A 157 -5.06 -9.99 -2.08
C GLY A 157 -4.26 -10.34 -0.83
N ALA A 158 -3.48 -11.39 -0.95
CA ALA A 158 -2.71 -11.97 0.16
C ALA A 158 -1.29 -11.38 0.28
N GLY A 159 -0.90 -10.48 -0.63
CA GLY A 159 0.43 -9.90 -0.69
C GLY A 159 1.48 -10.87 -1.21
N LEU A 160 2.68 -10.82 -0.64
CA LEU A 160 3.83 -11.63 -1.04
C LEU A 160 3.68 -13.10 -0.64
N LEU A 161 4.02 -13.98 -1.57
CA LEU A 161 4.03 -15.42 -1.42
C LEU A 161 5.36 -15.99 -1.94
N PRO A 162 5.89 -17.05 -1.33
CA PRO A 162 7.02 -17.77 -1.92
C PRO A 162 6.58 -18.50 -3.20
N VAL A 163 7.51 -18.72 -4.11
CA VAL A 163 7.26 -19.47 -5.35
C VAL A 163 6.88 -20.93 -5.05
N MET A 164 7.54 -21.51 -4.07
CA MET A 164 7.22 -22.84 -3.53
C MET A 164 6.78 -22.69 -2.06
N GLN A 165 5.53 -22.97 -1.78
CA GLN A 165 4.95 -22.82 -0.44
C GLN A 165 5.07 -24.14 0.35
N PRO A 166 5.97 -24.23 1.34
CA PRO A 166 6.16 -25.45 2.09
C PRO A 166 5.10 -25.68 3.19
N ILE A 167 4.48 -24.60 3.65
CA ILE A 167 3.50 -24.61 4.74
C ILE A 167 2.19 -24.03 4.23
N PRO A 168 1.05 -24.70 4.48
CA PRO A 168 -0.25 -24.18 4.08
C PRO A 168 -0.49 -22.75 4.60
N SER A 169 -1.21 -21.95 3.83
CA SER A 169 -1.67 -20.63 4.24
C SER A 169 -3.19 -20.63 4.37
N ALA A 170 -3.73 -19.92 5.37
CA ALA A 170 -5.17 -19.73 5.49
C ALA A 170 -5.76 -18.86 4.37
N SER A 171 -4.94 -18.05 3.72
CA SER A 171 -5.39 -17.10 2.70
C SER A 171 -5.41 -17.70 1.30
N VAL A 172 -4.40 -18.50 0.93
CA VAL A 172 -4.24 -19.06 -0.42
C VAL A 172 -3.73 -20.49 -0.41
N GLY A 173 -4.19 -21.28 -1.38
CA GLY A 173 -3.59 -22.57 -1.74
C GLY A 173 -2.69 -22.40 -2.94
N GLN A 174 -1.50 -22.94 -2.88
CA GLN A 174 -0.48 -22.81 -3.91
C GLN A 174 0.14 -24.15 -4.26
N SER A 175 0.46 -24.35 -5.53
CA SER A 175 1.29 -25.45 -6.01
C SER A 175 2.28 -24.96 -7.06
N ALA A 176 3.45 -25.57 -7.07
CA ALA A 176 4.47 -25.36 -8.09
C ALA A 176 4.80 -26.70 -8.74
N SER A 177 5.08 -26.70 -10.04
CA SER A 177 5.47 -27.89 -10.81
C SER A 177 6.61 -27.57 -11.76
N GLY A 178 7.30 -28.60 -12.26
CA GLY A 178 8.50 -28.51 -13.07
C GLY A 178 9.78 -28.70 -12.25
N ALA A 179 10.93 -28.56 -12.89
CA ALA A 179 12.23 -28.67 -12.23
C ALA A 179 12.52 -27.39 -11.42
N MET A 180 11.97 -27.34 -10.20
CA MET A 180 12.17 -26.25 -9.26
C MET A 180 12.78 -26.76 -7.95
N GLU A 181 13.80 -26.09 -7.48
CA GLU A 181 14.45 -26.36 -6.20
C GLU A 181 14.44 -25.11 -5.32
N ARG A 182 13.99 -25.26 -4.07
CA ARG A 182 13.86 -24.18 -3.08
C ARG A 182 15.13 -24.06 -2.22
N TYR A 183 15.55 -22.83 -2.02
CA TYR A 183 16.64 -22.43 -1.13
C TYR A 183 16.12 -21.41 -0.10
N ILE A 184 16.54 -21.55 1.16
CA ILE A 184 16.16 -20.66 2.24
C ILE A 184 17.33 -20.34 3.15
N ILE A 185 17.44 -19.08 3.61
CA ILE A 185 18.59 -18.60 4.37
C ILE A 185 18.64 -19.10 5.82
N ALA A 186 17.54 -19.47 6.39
CA ALA A 186 17.44 -19.87 7.81
C ALA A 186 16.65 -21.17 8.00
N GLY A 187 16.67 -21.72 9.21
CA GLY A 187 16.04 -23.00 9.57
C GLY A 187 16.99 -24.18 9.48
N MET A 188 16.73 -25.22 10.27
CA MET A 188 17.49 -26.47 10.22
C MET A 188 17.06 -27.33 9.03
N HIS A 189 18.02 -28.13 8.51
CA HIS A 189 17.77 -29.08 7.41
C HIS A 189 17.18 -28.44 6.13
N GLN A 190 17.53 -27.19 5.86
CA GLN A 190 17.10 -26.49 4.65
C GLN A 190 18.23 -26.38 3.66
N ASN A 191 17.93 -26.43 2.35
CA ASN A 191 18.91 -26.18 1.31
C ASN A 191 19.39 -24.73 1.37
N ARG A 192 20.72 -24.57 1.38
CA ARG A 192 21.39 -23.28 1.31
C ARG A 192 21.89 -23.03 -0.09
N ALA A 193 21.64 -21.82 -0.60
CA ALA A 193 22.22 -21.42 -1.88
C ALA A 193 23.70 -21.06 -1.72
N PRO A 194 24.52 -21.28 -2.76
CA PRO A 194 25.89 -20.79 -2.78
C PRO A 194 25.98 -19.26 -2.85
N SER A 195 24.87 -18.61 -3.26
CA SER A 195 24.76 -17.15 -3.31
C SER A 195 23.99 -16.60 -2.09
N ASN A 196 24.11 -15.29 -1.85
CA ASN A 196 23.33 -14.58 -0.83
C ASN A 196 22.06 -13.89 -1.36
N ARG A 197 21.64 -14.19 -2.60
CA ARG A 197 20.48 -13.56 -3.28
C ARG A 197 19.14 -14.18 -2.89
N TYR A 198 18.86 -14.32 -1.60
CA TYR A 198 17.63 -14.94 -1.11
C TYR A 198 16.36 -14.11 -1.34
N GLY A 199 16.48 -12.82 -1.74
CA GLY A 199 15.35 -11.95 -1.94
C GLY A 199 14.62 -11.55 -0.65
N ILE A 200 13.52 -10.82 -0.82
CA ILE A 200 12.75 -10.23 0.29
C ILE A 200 12.13 -11.28 1.23
N LEU A 201 11.85 -12.48 0.75
CA LEU A 201 11.27 -13.56 1.56
C LEU A 201 12.34 -14.40 2.30
N GLY A 202 13.64 -14.08 2.16
CA GLY A 202 14.73 -14.91 2.69
C GLY A 202 14.77 -16.31 2.06
N GLN A 203 14.08 -16.50 0.93
CA GLN A 203 14.03 -17.74 0.16
C GLN A 203 13.74 -17.46 -1.31
N PHE A 204 14.12 -18.38 -2.17
CA PHE A 204 13.82 -18.36 -3.60
C PHE A 204 13.81 -19.79 -4.17
N ALA A 205 13.34 -19.94 -5.41
CA ALA A 205 13.41 -21.19 -6.16
C ALA A 205 14.29 -21.02 -7.39
N ILE A 206 15.16 -21.98 -7.65
CA ILE A 206 15.84 -22.13 -8.96
C ILE A 206 14.93 -22.98 -9.83
N MET A 207 14.59 -22.45 -10.99
CA MET A 207 13.82 -23.16 -12.02
C MET A 207 14.72 -23.46 -13.22
N SER A 208 14.61 -24.67 -13.78
CA SER A 208 15.28 -25.11 -14.99
C SER A 208 14.25 -25.63 -16.01
N GLY A 209 14.25 -25.07 -17.21
CA GLY A 209 13.36 -25.45 -18.31
C GLY A 209 11.93 -24.96 -18.12
N ASN A 210 10.98 -25.87 -18.04
CA ASN A 210 9.55 -25.53 -17.93
C ASN A 210 9.04 -25.73 -16.50
N GLY A 211 8.14 -24.83 -16.09
CA GLY A 211 7.49 -24.91 -14.79
C GLY A 211 6.17 -24.17 -14.75
N SER A 212 5.42 -24.37 -13.68
CA SER A 212 4.22 -23.58 -13.43
C SER A 212 4.00 -23.31 -11.94
N ILE A 213 3.36 -22.18 -11.65
CA ILE A 213 2.92 -21.76 -10.31
C ILE A 213 1.42 -21.54 -10.40
N SER A 214 0.63 -22.33 -9.66
CA SER A 214 -0.82 -22.17 -9.56
C SER A 214 -1.20 -21.68 -8.17
N ILE A 215 -2.01 -20.63 -8.10
CA ILE A 215 -2.45 -20.02 -6.84
C ILE A 215 -3.96 -19.84 -6.88
N ARG A 216 -4.64 -20.25 -5.81
CA ARG A 216 -6.08 -20.07 -5.63
C ARG A 216 -6.40 -19.54 -4.24
N SER A 217 -7.49 -18.79 -4.10
CA SER A 217 -7.97 -18.38 -2.78
C SER A 217 -8.45 -19.58 -1.98
N GLN A 218 -8.29 -19.53 -0.66
CA GLN A 218 -8.88 -20.49 0.26
C GLN A 218 -10.28 -20.05 0.70
N ASN A 219 -11.12 -21.00 1.05
CA ASN A 219 -12.49 -20.79 1.53
C ASN A 219 -12.69 -21.25 2.97
N TYR A 220 -11.66 -21.16 3.80
CA TYR A 220 -11.83 -21.44 5.23
C TYR A 220 -12.69 -20.34 5.88
N SER A 221 -13.40 -20.69 6.97
CA SER A 221 -14.25 -19.74 7.71
C SER A 221 -13.47 -18.50 8.22
N ARG A 222 -12.17 -18.68 8.49
CA ARG A 222 -11.25 -17.60 8.91
C ARG A 222 -10.66 -16.78 7.76
N THR A 223 -10.87 -17.21 6.49
CA THR A 223 -10.32 -16.49 5.33
C THR A 223 -11.17 -15.25 5.03
N GLN A 224 -10.55 -14.09 5.07
CA GLN A 224 -11.23 -12.81 4.84
C GLN A 224 -11.59 -12.61 3.37
N ASP A 225 -12.69 -11.90 3.09
CA ASP A 225 -13.16 -11.74 1.71
C ASP A 225 -12.19 -10.92 0.85
N ASN A 226 -11.50 -9.93 1.42
CA ASN A 226 -10.56 -9.08 0.70
C ASN A 226 -9.35 -9.87 0.17
N VAL A 227 -8.89 -10.91 0.87
CA VAL A 227 -7.75 -11.73 0.41
C VAL A 227 -8.16 -12.78 -0.60
N LYS A 228 -9.45 -13.05 -0.78
CA LYS A 228 -9.97 -14.03 -1.74
C LYS A 228 -9.92 -13.57 -3.20
N LYS A 229 -9.57 -12.33 -3.46
CA LYS A 229 -9.54 -11.74 -4.79
C LYS A 229 -8.31 -10.86 -4.95
N TRP A 230 -7.81 -10.78 -6.18
CA TRP A 230 -6.71 -9.89 -6.59
C TRP A 230 -6.82 -9.56 -8.07
N ASN A 231 -6.26 -8.46 -8.50
CA ASN A 231 -6.23 -8.05 -9.92
C ASN A 231 -4.88 -7.47 -10.36
N VAL A 232 -3.90 -7.44 -9.46
CA VAL A 232 -2.50 -7.17 -9.81
C VAL A 232 -1.67 -8.36 -9.35
N VAL A 233 -0.89 -8.93 -10.27
CA VAL A 233 0.02 -10.06 -10.01
C VAL A 233 1.42 -9.65 -10.41
N ARG A 234 2.39 -9.89 -9.53
CA ARG A 234 3.80 -9.66 -9.83
C ARG A 234 4.59 -10.93 -9.59
N LEU A 235 5.49 -11.25 -10.51
CA LEU A 235 6.51 -12.29 -10.35
C LEU A 235 7.86 -11.58 -10.22
N PHE A 236 8.55 -11.82 -9.12
CA PHE A 236 9.87 -11.28 -8.87
C PHE A 236 10.92 -12.33 -9.25
N VAL A 237 11.79 -11.94 -10.15
CA VAL A 237 12.90 -12.75 -10.71
C VAL A 237 14.19 -12.18 -10.14
N GLY A 238 15.02 -13.01 -9.54
CA GLY A 238 16.35 -12.63 -9.05
C GLY A 238 17.32 -12.47 -10.21
N THR A 239 17.63 -13.58 -10.86
CA THR A 239 18.47 -13.63 -12.07
C THR A 239 17.89 -14.64 -13.05
N ASN A 240 18.28 -14.55 -14.33
CA ASN A 240 18.01 -15.58 -15.32
C ASN A 240 19.23 -15.83 -16.20
N THR A 241 19.52 -17.10 -16.48
CA THR A 241 20.67 -17.52 -17.31
C THR A 241 20.30 -17.76 -18.76
N THR A 242 19.02 -17.90 -19.06
CA THR A 242 18.45 -17.98 -20.41
C THR A 242 17.30 -17.00 -20.50
N PRO A 243 16.80 -16.63 -21.72
CA PRO A 243 15.54 -15.91 -21.83
C PRO A 243 14.45 -16.57 -20.98
N LEU A 244 13.66 -15.76 -20.27
CA LEU A 244 12.56 -16.22 -19.43
C LEU A 244 11.24 -15.75 -20.03
N SER A 245 10.33 -16.68 -20.30
CA SER A 245 8.94 -16.39 -20.65
C SER A 245 8.01 -16.78 -19.52
N ALA A 246 7.10 -15.88 -19.17
CA ALA A 246 6.11 -16.09 -18.12
C ALA A 246 4.71 -15.73 -18.64
N THR A 247 3.82 -16.71 -18.73
CA THR A 247 2.43 -16.54 -19.19
C THR A 247 1.49 -16.66 -18.01
N LEU A 248 0.83 -15.55 -17.64
CA LEU A 248 -0.23 -15.54 -16.64
C LEU A 248 -1.57 -15.91 -17.29
N ILE A 249 -2.25 -16.89 -16.70
CA ILE A 249 -3.58 -17.37 -17.11
C ILE A 249 -4.57 -17.20 -15.95
N SER A 250 -5.75 -16.63 -16.25
CA SER A 250 -6.87 -16.51 -15.31
C SER A 250 -8.20 -16.52 -16.08
N GLY A 251 -8.90 -17.65 -16.09
CA GLY A 251 -10.08 -17.85 -16.94
C GLY A 251 -9.77 -17.64 -18.42
N LYS A 252 -10.41 -16.66 -19.06
CA LYS A 252 -10.15 -16.28 -20.46
C LYS A 252 -8.97 -15.32 -20.64
N TYR A 253 -8.44 -14.77 -19.56
CA TYR A 253 -7.27 -13.88 -19.62
C TYR A 253 -6.00 -14.72 -19.77
N SER A 254 -5.18 -14.38 -20.76
CA SER A 254 -3.86 -14.96 -20.96
C SER A 254 -2.94 -13.88 -21.49
N LYS A 255 -1.82 -13.63 -20.80
CA LYS A 255 -0.84 -12.64 -21.21
C LYS A 255 0.57 -13.07 -20.85
N THR A 256 1.44 -13.10 -21.86
CA THR A 256 2.86 -13.41 -21.71
C THR A 256 3.66 -12.13 -21.47
N LYS A 257 4.66 -12.26 -20.61
CA LYS A 257 5.76 -11.31 -20.40
C LYS A 257 7.08 -12.06 -20.46
N SER A 258 8.12 -11.41 -20.93
CA SER A 258 9.45 -12.02 -21.09
C SER A 258 10.56 -11.15 -20.51
N ILE A 259 11.68 -11.81 -20.23
CA ILE A 259 13.00 -11.22 -20.08
C ILE A 259 13.83 -11.84 -21.21
N ASP A 260 14.07 -11.07 -22.27
CA ASP A 260 14.51 -11.60 -23.57
C ASP A 260 16.01 -11.99 -23.61
N ALA A 261 16.78 -11.62 -22.59
CA ALA A 261 18.20 -11.95 -22.47
C ALA A 261 18.53 -12.40 -21.05
N PRO A 262 19.66 -13.12 -20.86
CA PRO A 262 20.21 -13.34 -19.52
C PRO A 262 20.38 -12.03 -18.76
N ASN A 263 19.93 -12.03 -17.50
CA ASN A 263 19.97 -10.85 -16.65
C ASN A 263 20.42 -11.22 -15.23
N SER A 264 21.42 -10.51 -14.72
CA SER A 264 21.95 -10.68 -13.38
C SER A 264 21.35 -9.74 -12.33
N SER A 265 20.45 -8.85 -12.76
CA SER A 265 19.77 -7.90 -11.87
C SER A 265 18.35 -8.34 -11.56
N PRO A 266 17.87 -8.14 -10.32
CA PRO A 266 16.48 -8.43 -9.98
C PRO A 266 15.48 -7.67 -10.88
N THR A 267 14.40 -8.34 -11.25
CA THR A 267 13.37 -7.81 -12.17
C THR A 267 11.98 -8.21 -11.71
N ALA A 268 10.96 -7.39 -11.98
CA ALA A 268 9.56 -7.68 -11.69
C ALA A 268 8.73 -7.74 -12.97
N LEU A 269 8.05 -8.86 -13.21
CA LEU A 269 7.04 -9.00 -14.26
C LEU A 269 5.66 -8.74 -13.64
N THR A 270 4.95 -7.70 -14.11
CA THR A 270 3.67 -7.28 -13.53
C THR A 270 2.52 -7.44 -14.52
N TRP A 271 1.43 -8.08 -14.10
CA TRP A 271 0.18 -8.19 -14.84
C TRP A 271 -0.93 -7.44 -14.12
N TYR A 272 -1.71 -6.70 -14.90
CA TYR A 272 -2.94 -6.05 -14.47
C TYR A 272 -4.11 -6.79 -15.11
N LEU A 273 -4.95 -7.41 -14.30
CA LEU A 273 -6.11 -8.14 -14.77
C LEU A 273 -7.31 -7.19 -14.92
N PRO A 274 -8.16 -7.38 -15.93
CA PRO A 274 -9.31 -6.50 -16.18
C PRO A 274 -10.37 -6.57 -15.06
N SER A 275 -10.40 -7.66 -14.30
CA SER A 275 -11.29 -7.86 -13.16
C SER A 275 -10.61 -8.70 -12.07
N PRO A 276 -11.02 -8.54 -10.81
CA PRO A 276 -10.49 -9.36 -9.72
C PRO A 276 -10.79 -10.85 -9.93
N THR A 277 -9.76 -11.67 -9.70
CA THR A 277 -9.83 -13.13 -9.83
C THR A 277 -9.57 -13.82 -8.49
N LYS A 278 -9.95 -15.10 -8.41
CA LYS A 278 -9.69 -15.98 -7.25
C LYS A 278 -8.63 -17.04 -7.55
N GLN A 279 -8.19 -17.15 -8.82
CA GLN A 279 -7.26 -18.16 -9.25
C GLN A 279 -6.43 -17.68 -10.42
N ILE A 280 -5.15 -18.03 -10.40
CA ILE A 280 -4.20 -17.81 -11.49
C ILE A 280 -3.30 -19.02 -11.67
N THR A 281 -2.73 -19.14 -12.88
CA THR A 281 -1.58 -19.99 -13.16
C THR A 281 -0.56 -19.18 -13.93
N ILE A 282 0.71 -19.26 -13.54
CA ILE A 282 1.84 -18.67 -14.26
C ILE A 282 2.64 -19.82 -14.86
N ASN A 283 2.59 -19.98 -16.17
CA ASN A 283 3.43 -20.93 -16.91
C ASN A 283 4.76 -20.26 -17.24
N LEU A 284 5.85 -20.97 -17.04
CA LEU A 284 7.20 -20.47 -17.09
C LEU A 284 8.05 -21.33 -18.04
N THR A 285 8.92 -20.69 -18.82
CA THR A 285 9.92 -21.36 -19.68
C THR A 285 11.23 -20.57 -19.62
N GLY A 286 12.31 -21.24 -19.26
CA GLY A 286 13.66 -20.66 -19.11
C GLY A 286 14.35 -21.15 -17.84
N ASN A 287 15.56 -20.60 -17.55
CA ASN A 287 16.31 -20.91 -16.33
C ASN A 287 16.46 -19.62 -15.51
N ALA A 288 15.87 -19.61 -14.30
CA ALA A 288 15.81 -18.40 -13.49
C ALA A 288 15.76 -18.68 -11.98
N GLU A 289 16.22 -17.70 -11.21
CA GLU A 289 15.96 -17.58 -9.76
C GLU A 289 14.62 -16.84 -9.58
N LEU A 290 13.64 -17.48 -9.02
CA LEU A 290 12.30 -16.91 -8.77
C LEU A 290 12.16 -16.61 -7.28
N SER A 291 12.03 -15.34 -6.90
CA SER A 291 12.11 -14.93 -5.49
C SER A 291 10.76 -14.81 -4.80
N ALA A 292 9.71 -14.35 -5.50
CA ALA A 292 8.39 -14.19 -4.92
C ALA A 292 7.29 -14.02 -5.98
N VAL A 293 6.05 -14.25 -5.57
CA VAL A 293 4.83 -13.80 -6.27
C VAL A 293 4.09 -12.84 -5.35
N SER A 294 3.54 -11.73 -5.88
CA SER A 294 2.67 -10.82 -5.13
C SER A 294 1.27 -10.82 -5.74
N LEU A 295 0.26 -10.87 -4.88
CA LEU A 295 -1.16 -10.84 -5.22
C LEU A 295 -1.81 -9.62 -4.55
N ASP A 296 -2.19 -8.63 -5.34
CA ASP A 296 -2.58 -7.32 -4.85
C ASP A 296 -3.84 -6.77 -5.53
N GLY A 297 -4.37 -5.67 -4.98
CA GLY A 297 -5.25 -4.74 -5.64
C GLY A 297 -4.50 -3.65 -6.40
N HIS A 298 -5.25 -2.76 -7.04
CA HIS A 298 -4.67 -1.57 -7.67
C HIS A 298 -4.25 -0.50 -6.65
N TYR A 299 -4.85 -0.50 -5.48
CA TYR A 299 -4.60 0.47 -4.42
C TYR A 299 -4.83 -0.14 -3.04
N GLY A 300 -4.38 0.56 -2.01
CA GLY A 300 -4.63 0.23 -0.62
C GLY A 300 -3.43 -0.36 0.10
N VAL A 301 -3.69 -1.10 1.18
CA VAL A 301 -2.65 -1.64 2.05
C VAL A 301 -2.61 -3.15 1.98
N ASN A 302 -1.40 -3.71 1.97
CA ASN A 302 -1.19 -5.14 2.14
C ASN A 302 -0.24 -5.43 3.32
N VAL A 303 -0.41 -6.57 3.97
CA VAL A 303 0.49 -7.06 5.03
C VAL A 303 0.99 -8.43 4.61
N ASP A 304 2.28 -8.51 4.36
CA ASP A 304 2.93 -9.70 3.82
C ASP A 304 3.34 -10.65 4.95
N ASN A 305 2.84 -11.86 4.96
CA ASN A 305 3.20 -12.88 5.94
C ASN A 305 4.47 -13.61 5.50
N ILE A 306 5.56 -13.39 6.23
CA ILE A 306 6.88 -13.94 5.88
C ILE A 306 7.43 -14.77 7.05
N PRO A 307 6.90 -16.01 7.25
CA PRO A 307 7.35 -16.90 8.31
C PRO A 307 8.66 -17.58 7.92
N ILE A 308 9.61 -17.58 8.85
CA ILE A 308 10.89 -18.28 8.71
C ILE A 308 11.07 -19.17 9.95
N ARG A 309 10.55 -20.38 9.85
CA ARG A 309 10.51 -21.38 10.94
C ARG A 309 11.87 -21.57 11.60
N GLY A 310 11.92 -21.55 12.92
CA GLY A 310 13.12 -21.77 13.73
C GLY A 310 14.14 -20.64 13.67
N SER A 311 13.79 -19.51 13.06
CA SER A 311 14.67 -18.35 12.97
C SER A 311 14.61 -17.49 14.23
N SER A 312 15.73 -16.84 14.53
CA SER A 312 15.85 -15.82 15.57
C SER A 312 15.98 -14.40 15.01
N GLY A 313 15.73 -14.20 13.70
CA GLY A 313 15.76 -12.88 13.07
C GLY A 313 17.16 -12.29 12.85
N THR A 314 18.19 -13.10 12.81
CA THR A 314 19.61 -12.66 12.86
C THR A 314 20.33 -12.71 11.50
N PHE A 315 19.61 -12.91 10.39
CA PHE A 315 20.19 -13.26 9.10
C PHE A 315 20.04 -12.20 7.99
N PHE A 316 19.16 -11.20 8.15
CA PHE A 316 18.82 -10.27 7.05
C PHE A 316 20.05 -9.55 6.48
N SER A 317 20.98 -9.13 7.34
CA SER A 317 22.21 -8.44 6.92
C SER A 317 23.17 -9.30 6.10
N GLN A 318 22.88 -10.60 5.96
CA GLN A 318 23.63 -11.54 5.10
C GLN A 318 23.01 -11.66 3.70
N ILE A 319 21.79 -11.16 3.47
CA ILE A 319 21.14 -11.19 2.16
C ILE A 319 21.66 -10.05 1.31
N ASP A 320 21.80 -10.28 0.01
CA ASP A 320 22.12 -9.21 -0.95
C ASP A 320 21.04 -8.13 -0.94
N GLY A 321 21.43 -6.89 -0.64
CA GLY A 321 20.52 -5.75 -0.52
C GLY A 321 19.80 -5.42 -1.81
N ASN A 322 20.39 -5.63 -2.97
CA ASN A 322 19.76 -5.35 -4.27
C ASN A 322 18.56 -6.27 -4.49
N SER A 323 18.66 -7.54 -4.05
CA SER A 323 17.58 -8.51 -4.20
C SER A 323 16.35 -8.16 -3.36
N ILE A 324 16.51 -7.45 -2.25
CA ILE A 324 15.42 -6.95 -1.41
C ILE A 324 14.91 -5.59 -1.89
N SER A 325 15.83 -4.65 -2.19
CA SER A 325 15.50 -3.24 -2.50
C SER A 325 14.59 -3.11 -3.70
N LEU A 326 14.79 -3.87 -4.78
CA LEU A 326 13.90 -3.83 -5.94
C LEU A 326 12.46 -4.19 -5.55
N THR A 327 12.29 -5.32 -4.85
CA THR A 327 10.96 -5.79 -4.44
C THR A 327 10.32 -4.80 -3.49
N ALA A 328 11.05 -4.30 -2.49
CA ALA A 328 10.57 -3.32 -1.52
C ALA A 328 10.13 -2.01 -2.20
N LYS A 329 10.91 -1.53 -3.18
CA LYS A 329 10.56 -0.34 -3.97
C LYS A 329 9.33 -0.58 -4.85
N THR A 330 9.26 -1.72 -5.54
CA THR A 330 8.14 -2.07 -6.44
C THR A 330 6.83 -2.20 -5.68
N LEU A 331 6.87 -2.69 -4.44
CA LEU A 331 5.72 -2.86 -3.56
C LEU A 331 5.46 -1.64 -2.65
N ASN A 332 6.25 -0.58 -2.76
CA ASN A 332 6.15 0.60 -1.90
C ASN A 332 6.11 0.22 -0.42
N VAL A 333 7.09 -0.58 0.03
CA VAL A 333 7.18 -1.01 1.44
C VAL A 333 7.39 0.20 2.35
N ARG A 334 6.52 0.36 3.35
CA ARG A 334 6.55 1.48 4.30
C ARG A 334 6.76 1.06 5.75
N LEU A 335 6.58 -0.24 6.04
CA LEU A 335 6.81 -0.78 7.37
C LEU A 335 7.41 -2.17 7.27
N VAL A 336 8.38 -2.45 8.14
CA VAL A 336 8.95 -3.78 8.39
C VAL A 336 8.69 -4.12 9.86
N MET A 337 7.96 -5.20 10.11
CA MET A 337 7.75 -5.77 11.43
C MET A 337 8.62 -7.00 11.58
N LEU A 338 9.43 -7.06 12.65
CA LEU A 338 10.32 -8.16 12.99
C LEU A 338 9.82 -8.81 14.28
N GLU A 339 9.07 -9.91 14.17
CA GLU A 339 8.50 -10.67 15.30
C GLU A 339 9.35 -11.91 15.57
N PHE A 340 10.38 -11.74 16.39
CA PHE A 340 11.35 -12.77 16.72
C PHE A 340 11.68 -12.80 18.22
N GLY A 341 12.41 -13.85 18.63
CA GLY A 341 12.93 -14.00 19.97
C GLY A 341 12.55 -15.32 20.61
N GLY A 342 11.39 -15.89 20.28
CA GLY A 342 10.93 -17.15 20.85
C GLY A 342 11.96 -18.29 20.75
N ASN A 343 12.65 -18.39 19.61
CA ASN A 343 13.68 -19.41 19.40
C ASN A 343 15.01 -19.13 20.13
N MET A 344 15.22 -17.89 20.64
CA MET A 344 16.40 -17.53 21.42
C MET A 344 16.17 -17.66 22.92
N MET A 345 14.94 -17.42 23.40
CA MET A 345 14.62 -17.38 24.83
C MET A 345 15.16 -18.57 25.63
N PRO A 346 15.07 -19.83 25.16
CA PRO A 346 15.59 -20.97 25.91
C PRO A 346 17.10 -20.94 26.17
N SER A 347 17.85 -20.17 25.37
CA SER A 347 19.31 -20.06 25.44
C SER A 347 19.81 -18.68 25.89
N ILE A 348 18.90 -17.75 26.16
CA ILE A 348 19.25 -16.38 26.61
C ILE A 348 19.70 -16.44 28.07
N THR A 349 20.79 -15.73 28.33
CA THR A 349 21.36 -15.49 29.65
C THR A 349 21.77 -14.02 29.77
N GLN A 350 22.05 -13.56 31.01
CA GLN A 350 22.57 -12.21 31.22
C GLN A 350 23.87 -11.94 30.46
N ASN A 351 24.66 -13.00 30.19
CA ASN A 351 25.95 -12.82 29.52
C ASN A 351 25.84 -12.72 27.99
N ASN A 352 24.74 -13.22 27.37
CA ASN A 352 24.61 -13.25 25.92
C ASN A 352 23.47 -12.39 25.35
N ILE A 353 22.59 -11.86 26.21
CA ILE A 353 21.46 -11.03 25.75
C ILE A 353 21.92 -9.78 25.00
N GLN A 354 23.00 -9.11 25.49
CA GLN A 354 23.51 -7.91 24.83
C GLN A 354 24.00 -8.21 23.41
N ASN A 355 24.68 -9.33 23.20
CA ASN A 355 25.12 -9.75 21.88
C ASN A 355 23.92 -10.01 20.94
N TYR A 356 22.84 -10.61 21.43
CA TYR A 356 21.62 -10.81 20.64
C TYR A 356 20.96 -9.47 20.27
N MET A 357 20.87 -8.54 21.22
CA MET A 357 20.36 -7.18 20.96
C MET A 357 21.21 -6.45 19.91
N ASP A 358 22.52 -6.54 19.97
CA ASP A 358 23.44 -5.94 18.99
C ASP A 358 23.27 -6.55 17.59
N ILE A 359 22.99 -7.85 17.53
CA ILE A 359 22.69 -8.52 16.26
C ILE A 359 21.35 -7.99 15.69
N LEU A 360 20.31 -7.88 16.51
CA LEU A 360 19.02 -7.32 16.06
C LEU A 360 19.16 -5.86 15.62
N ALA A 361 19.91 -5.04 16.33
CA ALA A 361 20.21 -3.67 15.94
C ALA A 361 20.89 -3.60 14.54
N ARG A 362 21.81 -4.52 14.24
CA ARG A 362 22.40 -4.64 12.88
C ARG A 362 21.34 -4.97 11.82
N GLN A 363 20.34 -5.81 12.13
CA GLN A 363 19.26 -6.11 11.17
C GLN A 363 18.39 -4.88 10.91
N ILE A 364 18.04 -4.12 11.96
CA ILE A 364 17.28 -2.87 11.84
C ILE A 364 18.05 -1.87 10.97
N ASN A 365 19.34 -1.65 11.26
CA ASN A 365 20.20 -0.77 10.47
C ASN A 365 20.33 -1.22 9.01
N TYR A 366 20.33 -2.53 8.78
CA TYR A 366 20.33 -3.07 7.42
C TYR A 366 19.05 -2.69 6.68
N PHE A 367 17.87 -2.84 7.28
CA PHE A 367 16.60 -2.41 6.66
C PHE A 367 16.55 -0.90 6.43
N HIS A 368 17.03 -0.08 7.34
CA HIS A 368 17.13 1.37 7.13
C HIS A 368 17.98 1.73 5.91
N LYS A 369 19.04 0.96 5.64
CA LYS A 369 19.92 1.17 4.49
C LYS A 369 19.25 0.75 3.17
N ILE A 370 18.58 -0.40 3.13
CA ILE A 370 18.05 -0.98 1.88
C ILE A 370 16.61 -0.58 1.58
N CYS A 371 15.85 -0.14 2.58
CA CYS A 371 14.46 0.34 2.51
C CYS A 371 14.30 1.65 3.30
N PRO A 372 14.98 2.75 2.92
CA PRO A 372 15.04 3.97 3.74
C PRO A 372 13.68 4.64 3.97
N GLN A 373 12.69 4.35 3.11
CA GLN A 373 11.32 4.84 3.26
C GLN A 373 10.49 4.04 4.28
N ALA A 374 10.96 2.86 4.72
CA ALA A 374 10.22 2.00 5.62
C ALA A 374 10.62 2.25 7.09
N LYS A 375 9.61 2.34 7.95
CA LYS A 375 9.82 2.25 9.40
C LYS A 375 10.08 0.80 9.78
N VAL A 376 10.77 0.58 10.91
CA VAL A 376 11.03 -0.78 11.43
C VAL A 376 10.46 -0.88 12.83
N ILE A 377 9.67 -1.94 13.08
CA ILE A 377 9.15 -2.31 14.41
C ILE A 377 9.77 -3.65 14.81
N LEU A 378 10.30 -3.73 16.00
CA LEU A 378 10.70 -4.98 16.63
C LEU A 378 9.60 -5.42 17.61
N ILE A 379 9.10 -6.64 17.44
CA ILE A 379 8.10 -7.28 18.31
C ILE A 379 8.82 -8.40 19.06
N GLY A 380 8.97 -8.21 20.37
CA GLY A 380 9.59 -9.19 21.25
C GLY A 380 8.72 -10.43 21.45
N PRO A 381 9.29 -11.54 21.96
CA PRO A 381 8.54 -12.74 22.28
C PRO A 381 7.55 -12.49 23.42
N ALA A 382 6.48 -13.29 23.48
CA ALA A 382 5.63 -13.36 24.65
C ALA A 382 6.39 -14.01 25.83
N ASP A 383 5.87 -13.82 27.04
CA ASP A 383 6.39 -14.47 28.23
C ASP A 383 6.45 -15.98 28.05
N MET A 384 7.57 -16.57 28.42
CA MET A 384 7.81 -18.01 28.33
C MET A 384 8.09 -18.56 29.73
N SER A 385 7.49 -19.71 30.02
CA SER A 385 7.76 -20.44 31.26
C SER A 385 8.38 -21.79 30.96
N THR A 386 9.35 -22.19 31.76
CA THR A 386 9.93 -23.53 31.71
C THR A 386 9.59 -24.32 32.96
N LYS A 387 9.44 -25.64 32.82
CA LYS A 387 9.18 -26.49 33.96
C LYS A 387 10.49 -27.07 34.48
N ILE A 388 10.92 -26.62 35.67
CA ILE A 388 12.12 -27.11 36.34
C ILE A 388 11.69 -27.87 37.61
N ARG A 389 12.03 -29.15 37.66
CA ARG A 389 11.67 -30.05 38.78
C ARG A 389 10.18 -30.03 39.17
N GLY A 390 9.31 -29.93 38.17
CA GLY A 390 7.86 -29.88 38.38
C GLY A 390 7.26 -28.49 38.59
N ASN A 391 8.04 -27.45 38.85
CA ASN A 391 7.59 -26.07 39.04
C ASN A 391 7.78 -25.25 37.75
N LEU A 392 6.79 -24.40 37.42
CA LEU A 392 6.91 -23.42 36.33
C LEU A 392 7.78 -22.24 36.83
N GLN A 393 8.80 -21.91 36.05
CA GLN A 393 9.62 -20.70 36.20
C GLN A 393 9.47 -19.86 34.95
N THR A 394 9.13 -18.59 35.11
CA THR A 394 8.98 -17.59 34.06
C THR A 394 10.22 -16.73 34.00
#